data_738232d1b6890038e3d437047c9cb3d2
#
_entry.id   738232d1b6890038e3d437047c9cb3d2
#
_cell.length_a   1.000
_cell.length_b   1.000
_cell.length_c   1.000
_cell.angle_alpha   90.00
_cell.angle_beta   90.00
_cell.angle_gamma   90.00
#
_symmetry.space_group_name_H-M   'P 1'
#
loop_
_entity.id
_entity.type
_entity.pdbx_description
1 polymer ?
#
loop_
_entity_poly.entity_id
_entity_poly.type
_entity_poly.pdbx_seq_one_letter_code
_entity_poly.pdbx_strand_id
1 'polypeptide(L)'
;MEHHVTADVGIAAWNYYLVTKDLHWLRDEGWELLKGIADFWVSRAERNDDGSYSINGVVGADEYAQNVNDNAFTNASASVALRNAVKAAEICGYDAPQIWNTVAEGLRLHRTHDGVTMEYDGYAGEQIKQADVNLLAYPLGVITEPDQIRRDLSYYEDKIDMVNGPAMTFSIFSIQYARLGDRQKAEEMFRRAYEPNIRPPFGVFAETPTSNNPYFMTGAGGLLQAVLFGFGGLSITDQGIVQEKPILPSGWTGLTITGVGPDKRTFVVTR
;
A
#
# COMPACT_ATOMS: atom_id res chain seq x y z
N MET A 1 -7.89 -17.61 1.93
CA MET A 1 -8.41 -16.75 0.84
C MET A 1 -7.85 -15.33 0.99
N GLU A 2 -7.47 -14.69 -0.10
CA GLU A 2 -6.95 -13.32 -0.13
C GLU A 2 -8.11 -12.32 -0.10
N HIS A 3 -8.59 -12.02 1.07
CA HIS A 3 -9.73 -11.11 1.23
C HIS A 3 -9.35 -9.63 1.10
N HIS A 4 -8.07 -9.27 1.32
CA HIS A 4 -7.57 -7.90 1.20
C HIS A 4 -7.88 -7.25 -0.17
N VAL A 5 -7.97 -8.05 -1.25
CA VAL A 5 -8.34 -7.59 -2.60
C VAL A 5 -9.64 -6.77 -2.59
N THR A 6 -10.60 -7.11 -1.72
CA THR A 6 -11.84 -6.32 -1.56
C THR A 6 -11.53 -4.90 -1.04
N ALA A 7 -10.61 -4.77 -0.07
CA ALA A 7 -10.19 -3.46 0.42
C ALA A 7 -9.39 -2.69 -0.64
N ASP A 8 -8.54 -3.38 -1.40
CA ASP A 8 -7.71 -2.76 -2.44
C ASP A 8 -8.56 -2.07 -3.51
N VAL A 9 -9.68 -2.71 -3.91
CA VAL A 9 -10.68 -2.10 -4.81
C VAL A 9 -11.28 -0.83 -4.19
N GLY A 10 -11.67 -0.88 -2.91
CA GLY A 10 -12.23 0.28 -2.20
C GLY A 10 -11.23 1.44 -2.06
N ILE A 11 -9.98 1.11 -1.75
CA ILE A 11 -8.90 2.11 -1.65
C ILE A 11 -8.62 2.74 -3.02
N ALA A 12 -8.60 1.94 -4.09
CA ALA A 12 -8.43 2.46 -5.44
C ALA A 12 -9.58 3.38 -5.86
N ALA A 13 -10.84 3.01 -5.58
CA ALA A 13 -12.02 3.81 -5.84
C ALA A 13 -11.98 5.13 -5.05
N TRP A 14 -11.60 5.09 -3.79
CA TRP A 14 -11.43 6.29 -2.97
C TRP A 14 -10.32 7.20 -3.50
N ASN A 15 -9.16 6.63 -3.88
CA ASN A 15 -8.07 7.38 -4.50
C ASN A 15 -8.50 8.05 -5.82
N TYR A 16 -9.32 7.37 -6.63
CA TYR A 16 -9.91 7.97 -7.83
C TYR A 16 -10.69 9.24 -7.48
N TYR A 17 -11.57 9.18 -6.48
CA TYR A 17 -12.30 10.37 -6.01
C TYR A 17 -11.35 11.45 -5.50
N LEU A 18 -10.35 11.10 -4.68
CA LEU A 18 -9.39 12.08 -4.14
C LEU A 18 -8.60 12.81 -5.25
N VAL A 19 -8.28 12.10 -6.34
CA VAL A 19 -7.53 12.66 -7.46
C VAL A 19 -8.41 13.48 -8.38
N THR A 20 -9.63 13.03 -8.67
CA THR A 20 -10.53 13.68 -9.65
C THR A 20 -11.43 14.73 -9.03
N LYS A 21 -11.76 14.58 -7.74
CA LYS A 21 -12.81 15.35 -7.04
C LYS A 21 -14.17 15.26 -7.73
N ASP A 22 -14.40 14.17 -8.46
CA ASP A 22 -15.68 13.93 -9.15
C ASP A 22 -16.76 13.48 -8.16
N LEU A 23 -17.46 14.46 -7.61
CA LEU A 23 -18.55 14.23 -6.67
C LEU A 23 -19.74 13.51 -7.33
N HIS A 24 -19.93 13.70 -8.63
CA HIS A 24 -21.02 13.04 -9.35
C HIS A 24 -20.77 11.54 -9.41
N TRP A 25 -19.56 11.15 -9.84
CA TRP A 25 -19.14 9.76 -9.82
C TRP A 25 -19.19 9.15 -8.39
N LEU A 26 -18.75 9.91 -7.36
CA LEU A 26 -18.78 9.39 -6.00
C LEU A 26 -20.19 9.06 -5.53
N ARG A 27 -21.19 9.89 -5.90
CA ARG A 27 -22.60 9.68 -5.50
C ARG A 27 -23.28 8.56 -6.29
N ASP A 28 -23.01 8.49 -7.59
CA ASP A 28 -23.75 7.62 -8.51
C ASP A 28 -23.17 6.20 -8.58
N GLU A 29 -21.84 6.08 -8.46
CA GLU A 29 -21.11 4.82 -8.64
C GLU A 29 -20.29 4.44 -7.39
N GLY A 30 -19.51 5.40 -6.90
CA GLY A 30 -18.51 5.17 -5.84
C GLY A 30 -19.14 4.81 -4.51
N TRP A 31 -20.26 5.41 -4.15
CA TRP A 31 -20.91 5.19 -2.86
C TRP A 31 -21.36 3.75 -2.66
N GLU A 32 -22.10 3.18 -3.60
CA GLU A 32 -22.60 1.80 -3.48
C GLU A 32 -21.46 0.79 -3.41
N LEU A 33 -20.35 1.05 -4.16
CA LEU A 33 -19.15 0.24 -4.10
C LEU A 33 -18.49 0.31 -2.72
N LEU A 34 -18.22 1.51 -2.21
CA LEU A 34 -17.55 1.72 -0.93
C LEU A 34 -18.39 1.19 0.24
N LYS A 35 -19.70 1.42 0.20
CA LYS A 35 -20.67 0.87 1.17
C LYS A 35 -20.64 -0.65 1.18
N GLY A 36 -20.73 -1.30 0.01
CA GLY A 36 -20.72 -2.76 -0.09
C GLY A 36 -19.43 -3.36 0.45
N ILE A 37 -18.28 -2.72 0.21
CA ILE A 37 -16.98 -3.11 0.75
C ILE A 37 -16.95 -2.96 2.28
N ALA A 38 -17.49 -1.88 2.82
CA ALA A 38 -17.56 -1.68 4.27
C ALA A 38 -18.46 -2.72 4.95
N ASP A 39 -19.63 -2.99 4.39
CA ASP A 39 -20.55 -4.01 4.89
C ASP A 39 -19.90 -5.42 4.85
N PHE A 40 -19.13 -5.74 3.79
CA PHE A 40 -18.35 -6.97 3.71
C PHE A 40 -17.34 -7.07 4.88
N TRP A 41 -16.57 -6.03 5.16
CA TRP A 41 -15.56 -6.06 6.22
C TRP A 41 -16.17 -6.18 7.61
N VAL A 42 -17.30 -5.53 7.87
CA VAL A 42 -18.05 -5.74 9.13
C VAL A 42 -18.49 -7.20 9.25
N SER A 43 -18.95 -7.83 8.15
CA SER A 43 -19.38 -9.23 8.17
C SER A 43 -18.23 -10.22 8.37
N ARG A 44 -16.99 -9.81 8.01
CA ARG A 44 -15.78 -10.65 8.12
C ARG A 44 -15.06 -10.51 9.45
N ALA A 45 -15.22 -9.38 10.11
CA ALA A 45 -14.56 -9.12 11.38
C ALA A 45 -15.25 -9.88 12.52
N GLU A 46 -14.48 -10.62 13.28
CA GLU A 46 -14.92 -11.37 14.45
C GLU A 46 -14.60 -10.58 15.72
N ARG A 47 -15.62 -10.34 16.56
CA ARG A 47 -15.43 -9.61 17.80
C ARG A 47 -14.81 -10.50 18.87
N ASN A 48 -13.73 -10.05 19.50
CA ASN A 48 -13.04 -10.71 20.59
C ASN A 48 -13.66 -10.36 21.97
N ASP A 49 -13.34 -11.17 22.99
CA ASP A 49 -13.83 -10.94 24.37
C ASP A 49 -13.34 -9.62 24.97
N ASP A 50 -12.18 -9.11 24.55
CA ASP A 50 -11.65 -7.81 24.97
C ASP A 50 -12.24 -6.61 24.21
N GLY A 51 -13.16 -6.87 23.30
CA GLY A 51 -13.84 -5.85 22.50
C GLY A 51 -13.12 -5.45 21.21
N SER A 52 -11.89 -5.95 20.96
CA SER A 52 -11.20 -5.80 19.69
C SER A 52 -11.81 -6.69 18.60
N TYR A 53 -11.29 -6.57 17.38
CA TYR A 53 -11.73 -7.37 16.23
C TYR A 53 -10.57 -8.07 15.55
N SER A 54 -10.82 -9.27 15.04
CA SER A 54 -9.88 -10.09 14.28
C SER A 54 -10.46 -10.48 12.92
N ILE A 55 -9.59 -10.64 11.92
CA ILE A 55 -9.92 -11.28 10.64
C ILE A 55 -9.08 -12.56 10.56
N ASN A 56 -9.75 -13.70 10.62
CA ASN A 56 -9.12 -15.01 10.76
C ASN A 56 -9.11 -15.81 9.46
N GLY A 57 -8.13 -16.73 9.30
CA GLY A 57 -8.08 -17.70 8.22
C GLY A 57 -7.87 -17.10 6.84
N VAL A 58 -6.99 -16.09 6.73
CA VAL A 58 -6.71 -15.40 5.47
C VAL A 58 -5.33 -15.76 4.91
N VAL A 59 -5.11 -15.35 3.66
CA VAL A 59 -3.79 -15.23 3.04
C VAL A 59 -3.51 -13.73 2.95
N GLY A 60 -2.33 -13.30 3.39
CA GLY A 60 -1.91 -11.91 3.34
C GLY A 60 -1.56 -11.44 1.92
N ALA A 61 -1.06 -10.22 1.82
CA ALA A 61 -0.40 -9.76 0.60
C ALA A 61 0.86 -10.60 0.34
N ASP A 62 1.56 -11.04 1.39
CA ASP A 62 2.55 -12.09 1.29
C ASP A 62 1.87 -13.46 1.14
N GLU A 63 1.99 -14.05 -0.04
CA GLU A 63 1.38 -15.36 -0.35
C GLU A 63 2.03 -16.54 0.40
N TYR A 64 3.16 -16.34 1.09
CA TYR A 64 3.72 -17.36 2.00
C TYR A 64 2.93 -17.44 3.30
N ALA A 65 2.24 -16.38 3.70
CA ALA A 65 1.38 -16.32 4.88
C ALA A 65 0.01 -16.98 4.61
N GLN A 66 -0.03 -18.32 4.66
CA GLN A 66 -1.22 -19.11 4.33
C GLN A 66 -2.07 -19.43 5.57
N ASN A 67 -3.38 -19.15 5.52
CA ASN A 67 -4.35 -19.47 6.57
C ASN A 67 -3.96 -18.90 7.94
N VAL A 68 -3.55 -17.63 7.95
CA VAL A 68 -3.12 -16.92 9.15
C VAL A 68 -4.25 -16.07 9.75
N ASN A 69 -4.10 -15.68 11.01
CA ASN A 69 -5.03 -14.82 11.71
C ASN A 69 -4.40 -13.43 11.90
N ASP A 70 -5.25 -12.40 11.89
CA ASP A 70 -4.82 -11.02 12.10
C ASP A 70 -3.62 -10.61 11.20
N ASN A 71 -3.69 -10.96 9.91
CA ASN A 71 -2.69 -10.48 8.97
C ASN A 71 -2.68 -8.95 8.93
N ALA A 72 -1.50 -8.36 9.07
CA ALA A 72 -1.32 -6.92 9.24
C ALA A 72 -1.88 -6.12 8.06
N PHE A 73 -1.56 -6.52 6.82
CA PHE A 73 -2.06 -5.82 5.64
C PHE A 73 -3.57 -5.99 5.48
N THR A 74 -4.11 -7.19 5.70
CA THR A 74 -5.56 -7.44 5.63
C THR A 74 -6.31 -6.58 6.64
N ASN A 75 -5.88 -6.56 7.91
CA ASN A 75 -6.53 -5.78 8.96
C ASN A 75 -6.40 -4.27 8.71
N ALA A 76 -5.21 -3.80 8.30
CA ALA A 76 -4.97 -2.40 8.01
C ALA A 76 -5.77 -1.92 6.79
N SER A 77 -5.78 -2.67 5.68
CA SER A 77 -6.52 -2.33 4.46
C SER A 77 -8.03 -2.33 4.70
N ALA A 78 -8.56 -3.30 5.48
CA ALA A 78 -9.96 -3.31 5.91
C ALA A 78 -10.30 -2.06 6.74
N SER A 79 -9.45 -1.69 7.71
CA SER A 79 -9.64 -0.48 8.52
C SER A 79 -9.65 0.79 7.66
N VAL A 80 -8.75 0.91 6.69
CA VAL A 80 -8.71 2.04 5.75
C VAL A 80 -9.95 2.08 4.87
N ALA A 81 -10.38 0.94 4.32
CA ALA A 81 -11.59 0.86 3.50
C ALA A 81 -12.86 1.28 4.27
N LEU A 82 -13.00 0.83 5.51
CA LEU A 82 -14.11 1.23 6.40
C LEU A 82 -14.11 2.75 6.65
N ARG A 83 -12.96 3.34 6.98
CA ARG A 83 -12.83 4.79 7.19
C ARG A 83 -13.12 5.59 5.92
N ASN A 84 -12.70 5.10 4.76
CA ASN A 84 -12.99 5.74 3.48
C ASN A 84 -14.49 5.72 3.16
N ALA A 85 -15.19 4.64 3.49
CA ALA A 85 -16.64 4.56 3.35
C ALA A 85 -17.36 5.54 4.28
N VAL A 86 -16.89 5.73 5.52
CA VAL A 86 -17.43 6.75 6.43
C VAL A 86 -17.27 8.16 5.84
N LYS A 87 -16.07 8.49 5.34
CA LYS A 87 -15.81 9.78 4.69
C LYS A 87 -16.68 9.97 3.42
N ALA A 88 -16.86 8.92 2.64
CA ALA A 88 -17.72 8.96 1.46
C ALA A 88 -19.19 9.23 1.83
N ALA A 89 -19.69 8.57 2.88
CA ALA A 89 -21.05 8.82 3.40
C ALA A 89 -21.22 10.29 3.78
N GLU A 90 -20.29 10.85 4.55
CA GLU A 90 -20.31 12.25 4.98
C GLU A 90 -20.36 13.20 3.77
N ILE A 91 -19.48 12.99 2.78
CA ILE A 91 -19.41 13.83 1.57
C ILE A 91 -20.69 13.72 0.73
N CYS A 92 -21.28 12.53 0.65
CA CYS A 92 -22.51 12.29 -0.10
C CYS A 92 -23.78 12.73 0.64
N GLY A 93 -23.69 13.00 1.94
CA GLY A 93 -24.83 13.33 2.80
C GLY A 93 -25.64 12.11 3.24
N TYR A 94 -24.99 10.96 3.36
CA TYR A 94 -25.57 9.71 3.84
C TYR A 94 -25.13 9.42 5.29
N ASP A 95 -25.92 8.62 6.01
CA ASP A 95 -25.56 8.14 7.34
C ASP A 95 -24.64 6.91 7.24
N ALA A 96 -23.47 6.98 7.87
CA ALA A 96 -22.59 5.83 8.03
C ALA A 96 -22.96 5.03 9.29
N PRO A 97 -23.17 3.70 9.22
CA PRO A 97 -23.39 2.88 10.41
C PRO A 97 -22.19 2.99 11.38
N GLN A 98 -22.46 3.24 12.66
CA GLN A 98 -21.43 3.38 13.70
C GLN A 98 -20.50 2.15 13.78
N ILE A 99 -21.00 0.96 13.43
CA ILE A 99 -20.23 -0.27 13.46
C ILE A 99 -19.00 -0.22 12.53
N TRP A 100 -19.04 0.56 11.43
CA TRP A 100 -17.90 0.72 10.54
C TRP A 100 -16.68 1.32 11.26
N ASN A 101 -16.91 2.40 12.03
CA ASN A 101 -15.86 3.00 12.86
C ASN A 101 -15.40 2.05 13.96
N THR A 102 -16.35 1.40 14.64
CA THR A 102 -16.04 0.46 15.73
C THR A 102 -15.14 -0.69 15.27
N VAL A 103 -15.43 -1.28 14.10
CA VAL A 103 -14.60 -2.33 13.53
C VAL A 103 -13.26 -1.77 13.07
N ALA A 104 -13.25 -0.64 12.34
CA ALA A 104 -12.03 -0.02 11.84
C ALA A 104 -11.01 0.31 12.94
N GLU A 105 -11.48 0.75 14.10
CA GLU A 105 -10.65 1.08 15.26
C GLU A 105 -10.22 -0.16 16.07
N GLY A 106 -11.04 -1.21 16.04
CA GLY A 106 -10.84 -2.41 16.83
C GLY A 106 -9.99 -3.51 16.17
N LEU A 107 -9.73 -3.42 14.86
CA LEU A 107 -8.90 -4.41 14.14
C LEU A 107 -7.47 -4.44 14.69
N ARG A 108 -7.00 -5.64 15.02
CA ARG A 108 -5.70 -5.85 15.69
C ARG A 108 -4.53 -5.68 14.73
N LEU A 109 -3.46 -5.06 15.25
CA LEU A 109 -2.11 -5.08 14.67
C LEU A 109 -1.14 -5.52 15.77
N HIS A 110 -0.46 -6.63 15.54
CA HIS A 110 0.48 -7.21 16.52
C HIS A 110 1.87 -6.61 16.37
N ARG A 111 2.62 -6.58 17.48
CA ARG A 111 4.02 -6.15 17.50
C ARG A 111 4.85 -7.10 18.33
N THR A 112 6.11 -7.28 17.95
CA THR A 112 7.10 -7.99 18.76
C THR A 112 7.44 -7.18 20.01
N HIS A 113 8.14 -7.82 20.98
CA HIS A 113 8.66 -7.12 22.15
C HIS A 113 9.56 -5.92 21.79
N ASP A 114 10.32 -6.02 20.70
CA ASP A 114 11.21 -4.97 20.22
C ASP A 114 10.49 -3.93 19.32
N GLY A 115 9.17 -4.02 19.25
CA GLY A 115 8.30 -3.07 18.57
C GLY A 115 8.23 -3.20 17.04
N VAL A 116 8.74 -4.30 16.46
CA VAL A 116 8.53 -4.60 15.03
C VAL A 116 7.06 -4.96 14.80
N THR A 117 6.45 -4.44 13.77
CA THR A 117 5.10 -4.84 13.38
C THR A 117 5.14 -6.27 12.85
N MET A 118 4.34 -7.16 13.45
CA MET A 118 4.24 -8.57 13.03
C MET A 118 3.33 -8.69 11.82
N GLU A 119 3.67 -9.59 10.92
CA GLU A 119 2.89 -9.82 9.71
C GLU A 119 1.53 -10.45 9.98
N TYR A 120 1.47 -11.32 11.00
CA TYR A 120 0.23 -11.96 11.49
C TYR A 120 0.40 -12.40 12.94
N ASP A 121 -0.67 -12.83 13.56
CA ASP A 121 -0.61 -13.35 14.93
C ASP A 121 0.27 -14.60 15.01
N GLY A 122 1.29 -14.55 15.85
CA GLY A 122 2.29 -15.62 16.01
C GLY A 122 3.42 -15.64 14.97
N TYR A 123 3.55 -14.62 14.10
CA TYR A 123 4.68 -14.50 13.18
C TYR A 123 6.02 -14.56 13.91
N ALA A 124 6.90 -15.47 13.52
CA ALA A 124 8.18 -15.73 14.18
C ALA A 124 9.42 -15.30 13.36
N GLY A 125 9.21 -14.62 12.23
CA GLY A 125 10.29 -14.09 11.41
C GLY A 125 10.62 -14.94 10.20
N GLU A 126 9.63 -15.59 9.65
CA GLU A 126 9.71 -16.36 8.42
C GLU A 126 10.09 -15.47 7.22
N GLN A 127 10.58 -16.12 6.19
CA GLN A 127 10.86 -15.48 4.90
C GLN A 127 9.55 -15.01 4.26
N ILE A 128 9.56 -13.82 3.68
CA ILE A 128 8.42 -13.26 2.94
C ILE A 128 8.65 -13.40 1.44
N LYS A 129 7.59 -13.73 0.70
CA LYS A 129 7.61 -13.68 -0.77
C LYS A 129 7.57 -12.23 -1.26
N GLN A 130 6.69 -11.43 -0.67
CA GLN A 130 6.48 -10.03 -1.03
C GLN A 130 6.11 -9.16 0.17
N ALA A 131 6.16 -7.84 -0.01
CA ALA A 131 5.80 -6.88 1.03
C ALA A 131 4.37 -7.09 1.52
N ASP A 132 4.19 -7.14 2.82
CA ASP A 132 2.92 -7.13 3.55
C ASP A 132 2.92 -5.98 4.56
N VAL A 133 3.62 -6.11 5.69
CA VAL A 133 3.73 -5.09 6.73
C VAL A 133 4.18 -3.73 6.18
N ASN A 134 5.11 -3.71 5.23
CA ASN A 134 5.59 -2.44 4.66
C ASN A 134 4.49 -1.69 3.88
N LEU A 135 3.44 -2.37 3.44
CA LEU A 135 2.27 -1.73 2.82
C LEU A 135 1.47 -0.86 3.79
N LEU A 136 1.63 -1.05 5.10
CA LEU A 136 0.97 -0.24 6.12
C LEU A 136 1.50 1.21 6.13
N ALA A 137 2.79 1.40 5.83
CA ALA A 137 3.38 2.75 5.71
C ALA A 137 3.10 3.36 4.34
N TYR A 138 3.21 2.58 3.28
CA TYR A 138 2.83 2.96 1.92
C TYR A 138 2.27 1.74 1.17
N PRO A 139 1.08 1.81 0.56
CA PRO A 139 0.27 3.01 0.32
C PRO A 139 -0.73 3.37 1.44
N LEU A 140 -0.93 2.54 2.47
CA LEU A 140 -2.04 2.70 3.40
C LEU A 140 -1.93 3.93 4.32
N GLY A 141 -0.72 4.37 4.67
CA GLY A 141 -0.50 5.49 5.60
C GLY A 141 -1.00 5.22 7.03
N VAL A 142 -1.07 3.95 7.43
CA VAL A 142 -1.46 3.53 8.80
C VAL A 142 -0.28 3.68 9.77
N ILE A 143 0.93 3.39 9.29
CA ILE A 143 2.18 3.63 10.03
C ILE A 143 2.82 4.88 9.44
N THR A 144 2.92 5.94 10.25
CA THR A 144 3.42 7.26 9.83
C THR A 144 4.70 7.68 10.55
N GLU A 145 5.01 7.07 11.69
CA GLU A 145 6.18 7.41 12.50
C GLU A 145 7.48 6.94 11.80
N PRO A 146 8.42 7.86 11.49
CA PRO A 146 9.62 7.52 10.74
C PRO A 146 10.47 6.41 11.38
N ASP A 147 10.54 6.36 12.70
CA ASP A 147 11.33 5.35 13.41
C ASP A 147 10.68 3.97 13.35
N GLN A 148 9.34 3.90 13.35
CA GLN A 148 8.63 2.65 13.14
C GLN A 148 8.81 2.15 11.71
N ILE A 149 8.70 3.06 10.72
CA ILE A 149 8.92 2.71 9.30
C ILE A 149 10.34 2.17 9.11
N ARG A 150 11.37 2.83 9.68
CA ARG A 150 12.76 2.34 9.59
C ARG A 150 12.94 0.97 10.23
N ARG A 151 12.31 0.75 11.38
CA ARG A 151 12.38 -0.54 12.09
C ARG A 151 11.79 -1.66 11.25
N ASP A 152 10.60 -1.45 10.70
CA ASP A 152 9.91 -2.45 9.88
C ASP A 152 10.65 -2.68 8.55
N LEU A 153 11.14 -1.62 7.88
CA LEU A 153 11.98 -1.75 6.69
C LEU A 153 13.22 -2.60 6.95
N SER A 154 13.98 -2.27 8.00
CA SER A 154 15.22 -2.98 8.34
C SER A 154 14.96 -4.45 8.66
N TYR A 155 13.86 -4.73 9.36
CA TYR A 155 13.51 -6.10 9.74
C TYR A 155 13.08 -6.96 8.54
N TYR A 156 12.24 -6.42 7.67
CA TYR A 156 11.68 -7.18 6.55
C TYR A 156 12.59 -7.22 5.32
N GLU A 157 13.52 -6.26 5.14
CA GLU A 157 14.46 -6.27 4.02
C GLU A 157 15.28 -7.57 3.96
N ASP A 158 15.75 -8.06 5.11
CA ASP A 158 16.54 -9.29 5.21
C ASP A 158 15.71 -10.58 5.04
N LYS A 159 14.39 -10.47 4.98
CA LYS A 159 13.47 -11.61 4.88
C LYS A 159 12.90 -11.83 3.48
N ILE A 160 13.17 -10.90 2.56
CA ILE A 160 12.66 -11.00 1.18
C ILE A 160 13.25 -12.23 0.49
N ASP A 161 12.40 -13.04 -0.12
CA ASP A 161 12.86 -14.09 -1.03
C ASP A 161 13.45 -13.47 -2.30
N MET A 162 14.77 -13.51 -2.41
CA MET A 162 15.51 -12.90 -3.51
C MET A 162 15.40 -13.67 -4.84
N VAL A 163 14.87 -14.88 -4.81
CA VAL A 163 14.76 -15.78 -5.98
C VAL A 163 13.34 -15.79 -6.53
N ASN A 164 12.36 -15.96 -5.63
CA ASN A 164 10.94 -16.09 -5.99
C ASN A 164 10.13 -14.84 -5.68
N GLY A 165 10.73 -13.86 -4.98
CA GLY A 165 10.09 -12.60 -4.66
C GLY A 165 9.80 -11.75 -5.89
N PRO A 166 8.58 -11.22 -6.05
CA PRO A 166 8.21 -10.42 -7.20
C PRO A 166 8.76 -8.99 -7.11
N ALA A 167 8.93 -8.36 -8.27
CA ALA A 167 9.54 -7.04 -8.44
C ALA A 167 8.91 -5.92 -7.60
N MET A 168 7.56 -5.95 -7.39
CA MET A 168 6.86 -4.87 -6.72
C MET A 168 7.29 -4.66 -5.26
N THR A 169 7.80 -5.69 -4.57
CA THR A 169 8.30 -5.57 -3.20
C THR A 169 9.34 -4.47 -3.08
N PHE A 170 10.33 -4.47 -3.95
CA PHE A 170 11.41 -3.49 -3.93
C PHE A 170 10.93 -2.07 -4.26
N SER A 171 9.87 -1.92 -5.05
CA SER A 171 9.24 -0.62 -5.31
C SER A 171 8.66 0.00 -4.04
N ILE A 172 8.00 -0.80 -3.20
CA ILE A 172 7.45 -0.36 -1.91
C ILE A 172 8.56 0.10 -0.96
N PHE A 173 9.65 -0.67 -0.87
CA PHE A 173 10.82 -0.29 -0.07
C PHE A 173 11.48 0.99 -0.60
N SER A 174 11.65 1.12 -1.92
CA SER A 174 12.20 2.31 -2.56
C SER A 174 11.42 3.58 -2.21
N ILE A 175 10.07 3.52 -2.27
CA ILE A 175 9.19 4.65 -1.93
C ILE A 175 9.41 5.08 -0.48
N GLN A 176 9.44 4.13 0.45
CA GLN A 176 9.57 4.43 1.86
C GLN A 176 10.95 5.00 2.19
N TYR A 177 12.04 4.44 1.65
CA TYR A 177 13.38 5.00 1.82
C TYR A 177 13.49 6.41 1.22
N ALA A 178 12.88 6.66 0.06
CA ALA A 178 12.84 8.00 -0.54
C ALA A 178 12.12 8.99 0.38
N ARG A 179 10.97 8.64 0.93
CA ARG A 179 10.20 9.47 1.87
C ARG A 179 10.93 9.72 3.19
N LEU A 180 11.77 8.79 3.62
CA LEU A 180 12.64 8.93 4.79
C LEU A 180 13.91 9.75 4.50
N GLY A 181 14.15 10.14 3.23
CA GLY A 181 15.32 10.90 2.81
C GLY A 181 16.59 10.06 2.59
N ASP A 182 16.49 8.73 2.65
CA ASP A 182 17.60 7.82 2.36
C ASP A 182 17.70 7.57 0.85
N ARG A 183 18.44 8.47 0.18
CA ARG A 183 18.64 8.40 -1.27
C ARG A 183 19.31 7.11 -1.71
N GLN A 184 20.33 6.68 -0.98
CA GLN A 184 21.13 5.52 -1.39
C GLN A 184 20.29 4.24 -1.37
N LYS A 185 19.58 3.99 -0.27
CA LYS A 185 18.68 2.84 -0.14
C LYS A 185 17.51 2.92 -1.12
N ALA A 186 16.92 4.10 -1.30
CA ALA A 186 15.84 4.30 -2.26
C ALA A 186 16.27 3.94 -3.69
N GLU A 187 17.48 4.39 -4.13
CA GLU A 187 18.01 4.06 -5.46
C GLU A 187 18.36 2.58 -5.58
N GLU A 188 18.95 1.97 -4.55
CA GLU A 188 19.26 0.53 -4.51
C GLU A 188 17.99 -0.29 -4.72
N MET A 189 16.94 -0.03 -3.93
CA MET A 189 15.67 -0.74 -4.02
C MET A 189 14.97 -0.49 -5.35
N PHE A 190 15.05 0.74 -5.87
CA PHE A 190 14.50 1.06 -7.19
C PHE A 190 15.14 0.23 -8.30
N ARG A 191 16.48 0.09 -8.30
CA ARG A 191 17.18 -0.75 -9.28
C ARG A 191 16.78 -2.22 -9.15
N ARG A 192 16.69 -2.73 -7.93
CA ARG A 192 16.21 -4.10 -7.67
C ARG A 192 14.78 -4.33 -8.16
N ALA A 193 13.94 -3.29 -8.16
CA ALA A 193 12.56 -3.39 -8.61
C ALA A 193 12.42 -3.60 -10.13
N TYR A 194 13.46 -3.38 -10.94
CA TYR A 194 13.34 -3.55 -12.39
C TYR A 194 14.51 -4.28 -13.07
N GLU A 195 15.76 -4.01 -12.70
CA GLU A 195 16.94 -4.54 -13.43
C GLU A 195 16.92 -6.07 -13.59
N PRO A 196 16.65 -6.87 -12.55
CA PRO A 196 16.60 -8.32 -12.69
C PRO A 196 15.38 -8.83 -13.47
N ASN A 197 14.35 -8.03 -13.62
CA ASN A 197 13.03 -8.44 -14.11
C ASN A 197 12.76 -8.02 -15.56
N ILE A 198 13.55 -7.10 -16.12
CA ILE A 198 13.38 -6.64 -17.51
C ILE A 198 13.92 -7.69 -18.48
N ARG A 199 13.14 -8.00 -19.51
CA ARG A 199 13.49 -8.97 -20.58
C ARG A 199 13.64 -8.28 -21.93
N PRO A 200 14.75 -8.49 -22.63
CA PRO A 200 14.95 -7.99 -24.00
C PRO A 200 14.06 -8.78 -24.99
N PRO A 201 13.80 -8.23 -26.21
CA PRO A 201 14.30 -6.95 -26.71
C PRO A 201 13.44 -5.74 -26.33
N PHE A 202 12.22 -5.96 -25.83
CA PHE A 202 11.22 -4.89 -25.63
C PHE A 202 11.16 -4.35 -24.21
N GLY A 203 11.97 -4.86 -23.28
CA GLY A 203 11.95 -4.43 -21.89
C GLY A 203 10.66 -4.84 -21.16
N VAL A 204 10.06 -5.98 -21.54
CA VAL A 204 8.89 -6.51 -20.84
C VAL A 204 9.23 -6.90 -19.41
N PHE A 205 8.30 -6.68 -18.50
CA PHE A 205 8.48 -6.91 -17.08
C PHE A 205 8.11 -8.36 -16.72
N ALA A 206 9.06 -9.13 -16.20
CA ALA A 206 8.81 -10.47 -15.66
C ALA A 206 8.54 -10.39 -14.16
N GLU A 207 7.78 -11.35 -13.63
CA GLU A 207 7.39 -11.40 -12.22
C GLU A 207 8.58 -11.52 -11.28
N THR A 208 9.46 -12.50 -11.54
CA THR A 208 10.65 -12.77 -10.74
C THR A 208 11.91 -12.70 -11.59
N PRO A 209 13.12 -12.63 -11.00
CA PRO A 209 14.36 -12.63 -11.76
C PRO A 209 14.54 -13.85 -12.67
N THR A 210 13.97 -14.98 -12.31
CA THR A 210 14.09 -16.26 -13.02
C THR A 210 12.89 -16.61 -13.90
N SER A 211 11.79 -15.88 -13.75
CA SER A 211 10.56 -16.11 -14.51
C SER A 211 10.65 -15.60 -15.95
N ASN A 212 10.01 -16.32 -16.87
CA ASN A 212 9.73 -15.86 -18.22
C ASN A 212 8.27 -15.43 -18.41
N ASN A 213 7.53 -15.27 -17.31
CA ASN A 213 6.17 -14.73 -17.33
C ASN A 213 6.21 -13.23 -17.68
N PRO A 214 5.91 -12.83 -18.94
CA PRO A 214 5.98 -11.43 -19.36
C PRO A 214 4.77 -10.64 -18.92
N TYR A 215 4.86 -9.30 -19.02
CA TYR A 215 3.74 -8.39 -18.74
C TYR A 215 3.29 -8.39 -17.27
N PHE A 216 4.22 -8.47 -16.35
CA PHE A 216 3.91 -8.38 -14.92
C PHE A 216 3.51 -6.95 -14.52
N MET A 217 2.20 -6.68 -14.60
CA MET A 217 1.62 -5.34 -14.44
C MET A 217 1.84 -4.76 -13.05
N THR A 218 1.77 -5.59 -12.00
CA THR A 218 1.98 -5.14 -10.61
C THR A 218 3.39 -4.60 -10.41
N GLY A 219 4.40 -5.27 -10.97
CA GLY A 219 5.79 -4.79 -10.92
C GLY A 219 5.98 -3.49 -11.70
N ALA A 220 5.40 -3.39 -12.90
CA ALA A 220 5.45 -2.17 -13.71
C ALA A 220 4.73 -1.00 -13.00
N GLY A 221 3.57 -1.25 -12.41
CA GLY A 221 2.83 -0.27 -11.62
C GLY A 221 3.62 0.19 -10.40
N GLY A 222 4.25 -0.74 -9.67
CA GLY A 222 5.11 -0.42 -8.53
C GLY A 222 6.29 0.46 -8.91
N LEU A 223 6.95 0.16 -10.05
CA LEU A 223 8.05 0.97 -10.57
C LEU A 223 7.61 2.42 -10.87
N LEU A 224 6.45 2.60 -11.52
CA LEU A 224 5.90 3.93 -11.77
C LEU A 224 5.54 4.65 -10.47
N GLN A 225 5.00 3.95 -9.49
CA GLN A 225 4.73 4.51 -8.16
C GLN A 225 6.02 4.95 -7.46
N ALA A 226 7.13 4.20 -7.58
CA ALA A 226 8.41 4.60 -7.02
C ALA A 226 8.90 5.94 -7.60
N VAL A 227 8.68 6.17 -8.91
CA VAL A 227 9.00 7.45 -9.54
C VAL A 227 8.08 8.56 -9.03
N LEU A 228 6.77 8.35 -9.01
CA LEU A 228 5.78 9.38 -8.68
C LEU A 228 5.76 9.70 -7.17
N PHE A 229 5.60 8.67 -6.34
CA PHE A 229 5.33 8.81 -4.90
C PHE A 229 6.58 8.66 -4.03
N GLY A 230 7.64 8.06 -4.57
CA GLY A 230 8.97 8.03 -3.96
C GLY A 230 9.77 9.26 -4.37
N PHE A 231 10.40 9.22 -5.54
CA PHE A 231 11.33 10.27 -6.00
C PHE A 231 10.64 11.60 -6.28
N GLY A 232 9.46 11.58 -6.89
CA GLY A 232 8.64 12.77 -7.13
C GLY A 232 8.04 13.39 -5.88
N GLY A 233 7.97 12.62 -4.79
CA GLY A 233 7.42 13.08 -3.52
C GLY A 233 5.93 13.39 -3.55
N LEU A 234 5.17 12.84 -4.52
CA LEU A 234 3.73 13.06 -4.57
C LEU A 234 3.02 12.24 -3.48
N SER A 235 1.93 12.77 -2.98
CA SER A 235 1.00 12.08 -2.07
C SER A 235 -0.43 12.41 -2.45
N ILE A 236 -1.30 11.39 -2.40
CA ILE A 236 -2.76 11.56 -2.54
C ILE A 236 -3.32 11.79 -1.13
N THR A 237 -3.98 12.94 -0.93
CA THR A 237 -4.54 13.34 0.35
C THR A 237 -5.99 13.77 0.22
N ASP A 238 -6.67 14.00 1.34
CA ASP A 238 -8.05 14.54 1.35
C ASP A 238 -8.14 15.91 0.65
N GLN A 239 -7.03 16.69 0.58
CA GLN A 239 -6.95 17.95 -0.14
C GLN A 239 -6.58 17.78 -1.63
N GLY A 240 -6.38 16.54 -2.10
CA GLY A 240 -5.92 16.22 -3.44
C GLY A 240 -4.44 15.81 -3.46
N ILE A 241 -3.75 16.08 -4.58
CA ILE A 241 -2.36 15.70 -4.76
C ILE A 241 -1.44 16.82 -4.27
N VAL A 242 -0.54 16.47 -3.36
CA VAL A 242 0.50 17.34 -2.81
C VAL A 242 1.89 16.80 -3.14
N GLN A 243 2.91 17.66 -3.08
CA GLN A 243 4.32 17.26 -3.23
C GLN A 243 5.08 17.59 -1.96
N GLU A 244 5.76 16.59 -1.38
CA GLU A 244 6.53 16.72 -0.16
C GLU A 244 7.90 16.05 -0.31
N LYS A 245 8.95 16.76 0.06
CA LYS A 245 10.32 16.25 0.18
C LYS A 245 10.77 15.34 -0.99
N PRO A 246 10.66 15.78 -2.25
CA PRO A 246 11.15 14.99 -3.37
C PRO A 246 12.65 14.76 -3.26
N ILE A 247 13.13 13.62 -3.78
CA ILE A 247 14.54 13.25 -3.77
C ILE A 247 14.89 12.58 -5.11
N LEU A 248 16.00 12.99 -5.74
CA LEU A 248 16.40 12.38 -7.02
C LEU A 248 17.45 11.29 -6.81
N PRO A 249 17.40 10.18 -7.56
CA PRO A 249 18.48 9.22 -7.66
C PRO A 249 19.80 9.90 -8.11
N SER A 250 20.93 9.27 -7.84
CA SER A 250 22.25 9.90 -8.04
C SER A 250 22.54 10.30 -9.48
N GLY A 251 22.02 9.55 -10.45
CA GLY A 251 22.21 9.79 -11.90
C GLY A 251 21.20 10.74 -12.53
N TRP A 252 20.17 11.21 -11.79
CA TRP A 252 19.13 12.07 -12.36
C TRP A 252 19.44 13.54 -12.10
N THR A 253 19.30 14.36 -13.15
CA THR A 253 19.47 15.83 -13.06
C THR A 253 18.15 16.55 -12.78
N GLY A 254 17.03 15.91 -13.08
CA GLY A 254 15.69 16.43 -12.83
C GLY A 254 14.61 15.38 -13.12
N LEU A 255 13.41 15.64 -12.60
CA LEU A 255 12.20 14.87 -12.85
C LEU A 255 11.06 15.86 -13.07
N THR A 256 10.34 15.70 -14.18
CA THR A 256 9.13 16.49 -14.47
C THR A 256 7.95 15.53 -14.61
N ILE A 257 6.90 15.76 -13.81
CA ILE A 257 5.65 14.98 -13.81
C ILE A 257 4.53 15.92 -14.26
N THR A 258 3.89 15.64 -15.39
CA THR A 258 2.89 16.51 -16.03
C THR A 258 1.52 15.88 -16.07
N GLY A 259 0.48 16.71 -16.17
CA GLY A 259 -0.89 16.24 -16.38
C GLY A 259 -1.56 15.64 -15.15
N VAL A 260 -1.13 16.02 -13.96
CA VAL A 260 -1.57 15.45 -12.69
C VAL A 260 -2.85 16.11 -12.19
N GLY A 261 -3.86 15.30 -11.90
CA GLY A 261 -5.15 15.74 -11.38
C GLY A 261 -6.02 16.49 -12.42
N PRO A 262 -7.18 17.02 -11.98
CA PRO A 262 -8.13 17.70 -12.88
C PRO A 262 -7.52 18.91 -13.59
N ASP A 263 -6.70 19.68 -12.86
CA ASP A 263 -6.07 20.91 -13.33
C ASP A 263 -4.81 20.65 -14.17
N LYS A 264 -4.49 19.39 -14.48
CA LYS A 264 -3.32 19.00 -15.28
C LYS A 264 -2.00 19.62 -14.75
N ARG A 265 -1.84 19.64 -13.45
CA ARG A 265 -0.67 20.25 -12.78
C ARG A 265 0.63 19.62 -13.22
N THR A 266 1.69 20.41 -13.16
CA THR A 266 3.07 19.97 -13.40
C THR A 266 3.86 20.09 -12.12
N PHE A 267 4.59 19.04 -11.77
CA PHE A 267 5.52 19.00 -10.64
C PHE A 267 6.94 18.84 -11.17
N VAL A 268 7.86 19.65 -10.67
CA VAL A 268 9.27 19.65 -11.10
C VAL A 268 10.15 19.44 -9.88
N VAL A 269 11.08 18.51 -10.02
CA VAL A 269 12.14 18.26 -9.04
C VAL A 269 13.46 18.52 -9.74
N THR A 270 14.27 19.39 -9.19
CA THR A 270 15.62 19.68 -9.66
C THR A 270 16.63 19.39 -8.55
N ARG A 271 17.86 19.09 -8.95
CA ARG A 271 18.95 18.81 -8.03
C ARG A 271 19.49 20.07 -7.37
#